data_43d6b17d292141129e2a278e97535960
#
_entry.id   43d6b17d292141129e2a278e97535960
#
_cell.length_a   1.000
_cell.length_b   1.000
_cell.length_c   1.000
_cell.angle_alpha   90.00
_cell.angle_beta   90.00
_cell.angle_gamma   90.00
#
_symmetry.space_group_name_H-M   'P 1'
#
loop_
_entity.id
_entity.type
_entity.pdbx_description
1 polymer ?
#
loop_
_entity_poly.entity_id
_entity_poly.type
_entity_poly.pdbx_seq_one_letter_code
_entity_poly.pdbx_strand_id
1 'polypeptide(L)'
;MRQKWFIYILLTALTSVHISAQEVITGLSRNNQLAGATTTPRLKGAAADEPVQLPFIDDFSADSLFPSSDRWSDMLAFINNTFSVRQPSQGVATFDCLDERGLLYDGASQLVFPADSLTSLAINLEYLPSDSIWLSLMYEAGGIADLPESDDSLTLSFWAPGEEKWYSIWHAGGGPTDGFRHVMIPVKDSRFLLNGFRFMFMNHASLADVVTEPSQAGNADQWNIDHVFLDKGRRYNDTVLHDVAMTLPQRSLLKEYEAMPWRHFKQAYLSAMSPTAAINYRNNDTIVRNVTRQVSIKNIVTGAVVRDFNAGASNVSPLSDVKYDAPLLYTYDSNAADSALFEVTVSLITDDFDPKRNDTIRFVQRFTDYFAIDDGTAEAGYGVNGQGSRNAMAALRFRSFIADSVTAISICFNDAYNNQNQRGFEIMVWADDN
;
A
#
# COMPACT_ATOMS: atom_id res chain seq x y z
N MET A 1 -15.03 -64.85 -27.02
CA MET A 1 -16.05 -63.99 -26.38
C MET A 1 -15.47 -63.31 -25.10
N ARG A 2 -14.33 -62.61 -25.19
CA ARG A 2 -13.68 -61.98 -24.02
C ARG A 2 -13.04 -60.63 -24.31
N GLN A 3 -13.47 -59.95 -25.37
CA GLN A 3 -12.80 -58.68 -25.79
C GLN A 3 -13.75 -57.45 -25.84
N LYS A 4 -15.02 -57.58 -25.42
CA LYS A 4 -15.96 -56.45 -25.48
C LYS A 4 -16.26 -55.74 -24.14
N TRP A 5 -15.73 -56.23 -23.02
CA TRP A 5 -16.00 -55.65 -21.69
C TRP A 5 -14.97 -54.62 -21.25
N PHE A 6 -13.79 -54.59 -21.87
CA PHE A 6 -12.74 -53.62 -21.50
C PHE A 6 -12.96 -52.19 -22.07
N ILE A 7 -13.77 -52.04 -23.11
CA ILE A 7 -14.01 -50.72 -23.73
C ILE A 7 -15.03 -49.91 -22.97
N TYR A 8 -15.99 -50.54 -22.25
CA TYR A 8 -16.97 -49.82 -21.48
C TYR A 8 -16.49 -49.26 -20.15
N ILE A 9 -15.44 -49.86 -19.56
CA ILE A 9 -14.83 -49.37 -18.31
C ILE A 9 -13.89 -48.17 -18.58
N LEU A 10 -13.35 -48.05 -19.76
CA LEU A 10 -12.47 -46.94 -20.13
C LEU A 10 -13.26 -45.67 -20.53
N LEU A 11 -14.53 -45.78 -20.90
CA LEU A 11 -15.37 -44.65 -21.30
C LEU A 11 -16.08 -43.97 -20.12
N THR A 12 -16.19 -44.64 -18.98
CA THR A 12 -16.80 -44.07 -17.76
C THR A 12 -15.83 -43.41 -16.81
N ALA A 13 -14.52 -43.52 -17.05
CA ALA A 13 -13.48 -42.88 -16.25
C ALA A 13 -13.08 -41.47 -16.73
N LEU A 14 -13.71 -40.96 -17.79
CA LEU A 14 -13.32 -39.70 -18.45
C LEU A 14 -14.30 -38.56 -18.25
N THR A 15 -15.28 -38.67 -17.34
CA THR A 15 -16.26 -37.58 -17.16
C THR A 15 -16.49 -37.22 -15.69
N SER A 16 -15.44 -37.00 -14.96
CA SER A 16 -15.56 -36.15 -13.76
C SER A 16 -14.57 -34.98 -13.86
N VAL A 17 -14.80 -34.12 -14.83
CA VAL A 17 -14.33 -32.73 -14.70
C VAL A 17 -15.23 -32.13 -13.63
N HIS A 18 -14.79 -32.15 -12.39
CA HIS A 18 -15.39 -31.33 -11.34
C HIS A 18 -15.10 -29.88 -11.67
N ILE A 19 -16.00 -29.27 -12.43
CA ILE A 19 -15.99 -27.82 -12.63
C ILE A 19 -16.68 -27.28 -11.37
N SER A 20 -15.89 -26.89 -10.39
CA SER A 20 -16.35 -26.22 -9.17
C SER A 20 -16.26 -24.71 -9.37
N ALA A 21 -17.24 -23.99 -8.86
CA ALA A 21 -17.10 -22.55 -8.65
C ALA A 21 -15.85 -22.29 -7.81
N GLN A 22 -15.03 -21.33 -8.23
CA GLN A 22 -13.79 -20.98 -7.55
C GLN A 22 -13.88 -19.57 -7.00
N GLU A 23 -13.36 -19.37 -5.81
CA GLU A 23 -13.04 -18.05 -5.31
C GLU A 23 -11.94 -17.45 -6.16
N VAL A 24 -12.06 -16.18 -6.52
CA VAL A 24 -11.09 -15.45 -7.30
C VAL A 24 -10.78 -14.13 -6.60
N ILE A 25 -9.50 -13.80 -6.57
CA ILE A 25 -9.05 -12.46 -6.23
C ILE A 25 -8.88 -11.71 -7.54
N THR A 26 -9.35 -10.48 -7.59
CA THR A 26 -9.35 -9.65 -8.81
C THR A 26 -8.65 -8.34 -8.56
N GLY A 27 -8.15 -7.70 -9.60
CA GLY A 27 -7.70 -6.32 -9.52
C GLY A 27 -8.86 -5.37 -9.16
N LEU A 28 -8.51 -4.17 -8.73
CA LEU A 28 -9.47 -3.11 -8.45
C LEU A 28 -9.76 -2.32 -9.71
N SER A 29 -11.02 -2.17 -10.08
CA SER A 29 -11.42 -1.30 -11.19
C SER A 29 -11.29 0.19 -10.85
N ARG A 30 -11.18 0.51 -9.55
CA ARG A 30 -10.96 1.87 -9.04
C ARG A 30 -10.39 1.84 -7.62
N ASN A 31 -9.60 2.85 -7.31
CA ASN A 31 -9.14 3.11 -5.94
C ASN A 31 -10.10 4.10 -5.25
N ASN A 32 -10.90 3.60 -4.31
CA ASN A 32 -11.90 4.42 -3.61
C ASN A 32 -11.28 5.45 -2.66
N GLN A 33 -10.06 5.24 -2.19
CA GLN A 33 -9.35 6.22 -1.35
C GLN A 33 -9.02 7.48 -2.17
N LEU A 34 -8.46 7.29 -3.38
CA LEU A 34 -8.16 8.40 -4.30
C LEU A 34 -9.44 9.08 -4.79
N ALA A 35 -10.48 8.29 -5.14
CA ALA A 35 -11.77 8.82 -5.57
C ALA A 35 -12.48 9.67 -4.50
N GLY A 36 -12.27 9.37 -3.22
CA GLY A 36 -12.80 10.13 -2.08
C GLY A 36 -11.93 11.30 -1.63
N ALA A 37 -10.70 11.39 -2.11
CA ALA A 37 -9.78 12.45 -1.74
C ALA A 37 -10.16 13.76 -2.43
N THR A 38 -10.26 14.83 -1.64
CA THR A 38 -10.44 16.19 -2.20
C THR A 38 -9.10 16.63 -2.77
N THR A 39 -8.87 16.38 -4.04
CA THR A 39 -7.67 16.87 -4.71
C THR A 39 -7.87 18.33 -5.11
N THR A 40 -7.01 19.22 -4.63
CA THR A 40 -6.79 20.49 -5.33
C THR A 40 -5.92 20.14 -6.54
N PRO A 41 -6.45 20.30 -7.78
CA PRO A 41 -5.65 19.98 -8.97
C PRO A 41 -4.32 20.71 -8.90
N ARG A 42 -3.22 20.00 -8.90
CA ARG A 42 -1.93 20.62 -9.17
C ARG A 42 -1.95 21.05 -10.62
N LEU A 43 -1.82 22.34 -10.85
CA LEU A 43 -1.61 22.83 -12.21
C LEU A 43 -0.32 22.18 -12.71
N LYS A 44 -0.42 21.32 -13.74
CA LYS A 44 0.76 20.80 -14.46
C LYS A 44 1.62 22.03 -14.85
N GLY A 45 2.80 22.16 -14.22
CA GLY A 45 3.71 23.27 -14.51
C GLY A 45 3.71 24.45 -13.54
N ALA A 46 3.07 24.36 -12.36
CA ALA A 46 3.46 25.25 -11.26
C ALA A 46 4.90 24.87 -10.89
N ALA A 47 5.87 25.50 -11.56
CA ALA A 47 7.26 25.45 -11.14
C ALA A 47 7.30 25.97 -9.71
N ALA A 48 7.93 25.25 -8.78
CA ALA A 48 8.39 25.86 -7.55
C ALA A 48 9.21 27.10 -7.98
N ASP A 49 8.99 28.25 -7.37
CA ASP A 49 9.71 29.49 -7.72
C ASP A 49 11.23 29.31 -7.60
N GLU A 50 11.66 28.31 -6.83
CA GLU A 50 13.07 27.95 -6.62
C GLU A 50 13.30 26.43 -6.82
N PRO A 51 14.34 26.02 -7.54
CA PRO A 51 14.72 24.62 -7.71
C PRO A 51 15.08 23.95 -6.38
N VAL A 52 14.70 22.69 -6.23
CA VAL A 52 15.05 21.88 -5.06
C VAL A 52 16.57 21.76 -4.95
N GLN A 53 17.12 21.92 -3.76
CA GLN A 53 18.54 21.75 -3.48
C GLN A 53 18.82 20.31 -3.02
N LEU A 54 20.05 19.85 -3.22
CA LEU A 54 20.51 18.57 -2.65
C LEU A 54 20.71 18.68 -1.12
N PRO A 55 20.43 17.61 -0.37
CA PRO A 55 19.94 16.32 -0.84
C PRO A 55 18.45 16.33 -1.24
N PHE A 56 18.11 15.66 -2.34
CA PHE A 56 16.73 15.29 -2.64
C PHE A 56 16.49 13.91 -2.04
N ILE A 57 15.55 13.81 -1.11
CA ILE A 57 15.22 12.54 -0.45
C ILE A 57 13.71 12.44 -0.21
N ASP A 58 13.15 11.28 -0.53
CA ASP A 58 11.79 10.91 -0.16
C ASP A 58 11.73 9.41 0.13
N ASP A 59 11.22 9.06 1.30
CA ASP A 59 10.90 7.71 1.75
C ASP A 59 9.38 7.50 1.84
N PHE A 60 8.60 8.41 1.28
CA PHE A 60 7.15 8.40 1.21
C PHE A 60 6.43 8.19 2.55
N SER A 61 7.11 8.41 3.66
CA SER A 61 6.59 8.20 5.03
C SER A 61 5.58 9.27 5.48
N ALA A 62 5.31 10.27 4.66
CA ALA A 62 4.32 11.29 4.96
C ALA A 62 2.89 10.70 4.98
N ASP A 63 2.07 11.16 5.91
CA ASP A 63 0.65 10.77 5.99
C ASP A 63 -0.16 11.46 4.89
N SER A 64 -0.04 10.92 3.67
CA SER A 64 -0.67 11.44 2.45
C SER A 64 -0.93 10.31 1.48
N LEU A 65 -2.01 10.39 0.70
CA LEU A 65 -2.30 9.47 -0.40
C LEU A 65 -1.52 9.81 -1.68
N PHE A 66 -0.89 10.98 -1.73
CA PHE A 66 -0.20 11.49 -2.90
C PHE A 66 1.25 11.87 -2.57
N PRO A 67 2.16 11.80 -3.56
CA PRO A 67 3.53 12.26 -3.40
C PRO A 67 3.61 13.72 -2.94
N SER A 68 4.60 14.05 -2.12
CA SER A 68 4.78 15.40 -1.58
C SER A 68 4.97 16.46 -2.68
N SER A 69 4.20 17.56 -2.61
CA SER A 69 4.33 18.68 -3.53
C SER A 69 5.68 19.42 -3.44
N ASP A 70 6.42 19.21 -2.37
CA ASP A 70 7.75 19.81 -2.18
C ASP A 70 8.85 19.04 -2.91
N ARG A 71 8.53 17.89 -3.48
CA ARG A 71 9.45 17.00 -4.18
C ARG A 71 8.98 16.64 -5.59
N TRP A 72 7.69 16.42 -5.77
CA TRP A 72 7.11 15.84 -6.98
C TRP A 72 6.14 16.79 -7.67
N SER A 73 6.16 16.77 -8.99
CA SER A 73 5.33 17.65 -9.83
C SER A 73 4.01 17.02 -10.27
N ASP A 74 3.86 15.71 -10.15
CA ASP A 74 2.67 14.94 -10.47
C ASP A 74 2.08 14.21 -9.25
N MET A 75 0.94 13.55 -9.44
CA MET A 75 0.15 12.88 -8.40
C MET A 75 -0.30 11.48 -8.86
N LEU A 76 0.41 10.89 -9.82
CA LEU A 76 -0.03 9.65 -10.47
C LEU A 76 0.46 8.39 -9.75
N ALA A 77 1.33 8.51 -8.75
CA ALA A 77 1.66 7.42 -7.86
C ALA A 77 0.80 7.49 -6.58
N PHE A 78 0.33 6.34 -6.13
CA PHE A 78 -0.47 6.19 -4.90
C PHE A 78 0.43 5.88 -3.71
N ILE A 79 0.40 6.72 -2.66
CA ILE A 79 1.17 6.48 -1.44
C ILE A 79 0.34 5.64 -0.47
N ASN A 80 0.87 4.49 -0.07
CA ASN A 80 0.18 3.53 0.80
C ASN A 80 1.15 2.70 1.64
N ASN A 81 0.59 1.81 2.48
CA ASN A 81 1.33 0.90 3.35
C ASN A 81 0.94 -0.58 3.15
N THR A 82 0.12 -0.90 2.16
CA THR A 82 -0.56 -2.19 2.11
C THR A 82 -0.32 -2.98 0.83
N PHE A 83 0.15 -2.34 -0.24
CA PHE A 83 0.37 -3.01 -1.53
C PHE A 83 1.71 -3.73 -1.62
N SER A 84 2.76 -3.22 -0.98
CA SER A 84 4.07 -3.89 -0.94
C SER A 84 4.11 -5.02 0.09
N VAL A 85 5.01 -6.00 -0.11
CA VAL A 85 5.11 -7.17 0.77
C VAL A 85 6.10 -6.93 1.91
N ARG A 86 7.25 -6.32 1.65
CA ARG A 86 8.33 -6.11 2.62
C ARG A 86 8.96 -4.75 2.45
N GLN A 87 8.16 -3.72 2.67
CA GLN A 87 8.66 -2.36 2.56
C GLN A 87 9.76 -2.05 3.58
N PRO A 88 10.80 -1.32 3.19
CA PRO A 88 11.88 -0.91 4.09
C PRO A 88 11.42 0.12 5.12
N SER A 89 10.44 0.97 4.79
CA SER A 89 9.81 1.92 5.70
C SER A 89 8.30 2.02 5.45
N GLN A 90 7.58 2.68 6.35
CA GLN A 90 6.18 3.04 6.10
C GLN A 90 6.10 4.02 4.91
N GLY A 91 5.06 3.87 4.11
CA GLY A 91 4.86 4.69 2.91
C GLY A 91 5.66 4.17 1.72
N VAL A 92 4.94 3.82 0.67
CA VAL A 92 5.51 3.35 -0.61
C VAL A 92 4.78 4.05 -1.73
N ALA A 93 5.51 4.50 -2.74
CA ALA A 93 4.90 5.01 -3.96
C ALA A 93 4.57 3.83 -4.88
N THR A 94 3.29 3.51 -5.00
CA THR A 94 2.77 2.45 -5.86
C THR A 94 2.29 3.02 -7.19
N PHE A 95 2.69 2.36 -8.26
CA PHE A 95 2.22 2.53 -9.63
C PHE A 95 1.29 1.37 -9.90
N ASP A 96 0.01 1.61 -10.13
CA ASP A 96 -1.02 0.58 -10.17
C ASP A 96 -1.97 0.70 -11.38
N CYS A 97 -1.55 1.46 -12.39
CA CYS A 97 -2.32 1.71 -13.61
C CYS A 97 -3.63 2.48 -13.39
N LEU A 98 -3.75 3.19 -12.25
CA LEU A 98 -4.88 4.07 -11.96
C LEU A 98 -4.43 5.53 -11.89
N ASP A 99 -5.25 6.44 -12.41
CA ASP A 99 -4.97 7.88 -12.38
C ASP A 99 -5.12 8.49 -10.97
N GLU A 100 -4.88 9.79 -10.83
CA GLU A 100 -5.01 10.52 -9.56
C GLU A 100 -6.44 10.56 -8.99
N ARG A 101 -7.43 10.11 -9.75
CA ARG A 101 -8.83 9.93 -9.31
C ARG A 101 -9.12 8.49 -8.92
N GLY A 102 -8.13 7.61 -9.03
CA GLY A 102 -8.27 6.19 -8.79
C GLY A 102 -9.06 5.46 -9.88
N LEU A 103 -8.99 5.91 -11.12
CA LEU A 103 -9.66 5.30 -12.28
C LEU A 103 -8.61 4.81 -13.29
N LEU A 104 -8.94 3.75 -14.03
CA LEU A 104 -8.11 3.33 -15.16
C LEU A 104 -7.92 4.48 -16.16
N TYR A 105 -6.73 4.57 -16.73
CA TYR A 105 -6.44 5.55 -17.78
C TYR A 105 -7.34 5.35 -19.00
N ASP A 106 -7.78 6.43 -19.64
CA ASP A 106 -8.62 6.38 -20.85
C ASP A 106 -7.98 5.59 -22.01
N GLY A 107 -6.65 5.48 -22.04
CA GLY A 107 -5.89 4.73 -23.05
C GLY A 107 -5.49 3.32 -22.62
N ALA A 108 -5.94 2.84 -21.47
CA ALA A 108 -5.59 1.53 -20.95
C ALA A 108 -6.04 0.42 -21.92
N SER A 109 -5.14 -0.52 -22.23
CA SER A 109 -5.36 -1.57 -23.22
C SER A 109 -4.50 -2.81 -22.91
N GLN A 110 -4.73 -3.88 -23.65
CA GLN A 110 -3.89 -5.10 -23.61
C GLN A 110 -2.51 -4.92 -24.27
N LEU A 111 -2.29 -3.83 -24.96
CA LEU A 111 -0.97 -3.47 -25.49
C LEU A 111 -0.29 -2.57 -24.47
N VAL A 112 1.00 -2.73 -24.33
CA VAL A 112 1.82 -1.90 -23.43
C VAL A 112 1.60 -0.42 -23.71
N PHE A 113 1.25 0.33 -22.67
CA PHE A 113 1.02 1.77 -22.72
C PHE A 113 1.69 2.48 -21.53
N PRO A 114 2.05 3.77 -21.65
CA PRO A 114 2.53 4.55 -20.52
C PRO A 114 1.36 4.84 -19.57
N ALA A 115 1.49 4.40 -18.32
CA ALA A 115 0.51 4.55 -17.25
C ALA A 115 0.97 5.62 -16.23
N ASP A 116 1.30 5.18 -15.04
CA ASP A 116 1.67 6.06 -13.93
C ASP A 116 3.03 6.71 -14.13
N SER A 117 3.19 7.91 -13.62
CA SER A 117 4.48 8.57 -13.54
C SER A 117 4.72 9.24 -12.20
N LEU A 118 5.99 9.36 -11.84
CA LEU A 118 6.44 10.09 -10.68
C LEU A 118 7.62 10.98 -11.09
N THR A 119 7.33 12.26 -11.29
CA THR A 119 8.26 13.24 -11.84
C THR A 119 8.72 14.22 -10.76
N SER A 120 10.04 14.34 -10.56
CA SER A 120 10.59 15.31 -9.61
C SER A 120 10.30 16.76 -10.01
N LEU A 121 10.25 17.66 -9.03
CA LEU A 121 10.40 19.07 -9.28
C LEU A 121 11.76 19.36 -9.92
N ALA A 122 11.94 20.56 -10.44
CA ALA A 122 13.24 21.04 -10.93
C ALA A 122 14.26 21.04 -9.78
N ILE A 123 15.43 20.49 -10.02
CA ILE A 123 16.51 20.34 -9.04
C ILE A 123 17.73 21.15 -9.52
N ASN A 124 18.39 21.86 -8.62
CA ASN A 124 19.65 22.48 -8.93
C ASN A 124 20.79 21.45 -8.89
N LEU A 125 21.31 21.09 -10.07
CA LEU A 125 22.48 20.22 -10.23
C LEU A 125 23.67 20.94 -10.88
N GLU A 126 23.87 22.25 -10.62
CA GLU A 126 25.07 22.98 -11.05
C GLU A 126 26.31 22.51 -10.28
N TYR A 127 26.73 21.28 -10.55
CA TYR A 127 27.86 20.60 -9.95
C TYR A 127 28.82 20.08 -11.02
N LEU A 128 30.04 19.74 -10.59
CA LEU A 128 31.02 19.10 -11.47
C LEU A 128 30.84 17.56 -11.46
N PRO A 129 31.22 16.85 -12.52
CA PRO A 129 31.24 15.38 -12.51
C PRO A 129 32.08 14.77 -11.37
N SER A 130 33.10 15.52 -10.88
CA SER A 130 33.93 15.16 -9.73
C SER A 130 33.19 15.18 -8.40
N ASP A 131 32.05 15.88 -8.31
CA ASP A 131 31.23 15.96 -7.09
C ASP A 131 30.47 14.66 -6.81
N SER A 132 30.56 13.71 -7.73
CA SER A 132 30.08 12.33 -7.56
C SER A 132 28.62 12.25 -7.15
N ILE A 133 27.73 12.68 -8.04
CA ILE A 133 26.29 12.68 -7.82
C ILE A 133 25.69 11.32 -8.19
N TRP A 134 24.89 10.75 -7.28
CA TRP A 134 24.19 9.49 -7.50
C TRP A 134 22.74 9.59 -7.06
N LEU A 135 21.85 9.07 -7.92
CA LEU A 135 20.48 8.75 -7.59
C LEU A 135 20.39 7.29 -7.15
N SER A 136 19.75 7.03 -6.03
CA SER A 136 19.38 5.68 -5.62
C SER A 136 17.88 5.57 -5.39
N LEU A 137 17.37 4.36 -5.52
CA LEU A 137 16.00 4.00 -5.20
C LEU A 137 15.94 2.55 -4.77
N MET A 138 14.88 2.20 -4.07
CA MET A 138 14.47 0.82 -3.87
C MET A 138 13.18 0.57 -4.65
N TYR A 139 13.05 -0.59 -5.29
CA TYR A 139 11.84 -0.95 -6.02
C TYR A 139 11.47 -2.42 -5.84
N GLU A 140 10.17 -2.70 -5.91
CA GLU A 140 9.58 -4.05 -5.90
C GLU A 140 8.60 -4.15 -7.07
N ALA A 141 8.58 -5.29 -7.78
CA ALA A 141 7.57 -5.61 -8.78
C ALA A 141 6.44 -6.42 -8.16
N GLY A 142 5.20 -6.07 -8.42
CA GLY A 142 3.99 -6.74 -7.94
C GLY A 142 3.64 -6.37 -6.50
N GLY A 143 4.26 -6.99 -5.51
CA GLY A 143 3.79 -6.92 -4.12
C GLY A 143 2.67 -7.92 -3.87
N ILE A 144 1.55 -7.49 -3.30
CA ILE A 144 0.37 -8.34 -3.04
C ILE A 144 -0.62 -8.37 -4.22
N ALA A 145 -0.45 -7.52 -5.21
CA ALA A 145 -1.35 -7.40 -6.34
C ALA A 145 -0.70 -7.90 -7.64
N ASP A 146 -1.19 -7.41 -8.76
CA ASP A 146 -0.81 -7.89 -10.08
C ASP A 146 0.68 -7.70 -10.39
N LEU A 147 1.30 -8.75 -10.91
CA LEU A 147 2.72 -8.76 -11.21
C LEU A 147 2.95 -8.37 -12.67
N PRO A 148 3.77 -7.33 -12.94
CA PRO A 148 4.08 -6.94 -14.31
C PRO A 148 4.61 -8.11 -15.15
N GLU A 149 4.09 -8.28 -16.36
CA GLU A 149 4.54 -9.28 -17.31
C GLU A 149 5.90 -8.90 -17.92
N SER A 150 6.48 -9.81 -18.68
CA SER A 150 7.83 -9.62 -19.28
C SER A 150 7.94 -8.43 -20.23
N ASP A 151 6.82 -8.03 -20.82
CA ASP A 151 6.74 -6.93 -21.78
C ASP A 151 6.53 -5.56 -21.13
N ASP A 152 6.13 -5.56 -19.86
CA ASP A 152 5.93 -4.36 -19.03
C ASP A 152 7.23 -3.93 -18.38
N SER A 153 7.29 -2.69 -17.95
CA SER A 153 8.54 -2.17 -17.39
C SER A 153 8.35 -0.91 -16.53
N LEU A 154 9.17 -0.82 -15.50
CA LEU A 154 9.43 0.45 -14.81
C LEU A 154 10.65 1.11 -15.42
N THR A 155 10.51 2.35 -15.91
CA THR A 155 11.60 3.11 -16.52
C THR A 155 11.98 4.32 -15.71
N LEU A 156 13.24 4.74 -15.81
CA LEU A 156 13.74 6.02 -15.27
C LEU A 156 14.33 6.83 -16.41
N SER A 157 13.89 8.08 -16.51
CA SER A 157 14.41 9.06 -17.46
C SER A 157 14.95 10.29 -16.74
N PHE A 158 15.99 10.91 -17.32
CA PHE A 158 16.55 12.18 -16.89
C PHE A 158 16.25 13.28 -17.90
N TRP A 159 15.85 14.44 -17.41
CA TRP A 159 15.66 15.65 -18.18
C TRP A 159 16.97 16.42 -18.31
N ALA A 160 17.35 16.73 -19.53
CA ALA A 160 18.48 17.59 -19.86
C ALA A 160 18.00 19.04 -20.06
N PRO A 161 18.20 19.96 -19.11
CA PRO A 161 17.61 21.30 -19.18
C PRO A 161 18.07 22.12 -20.38
N GLY A 162 19.34 21.98 -20.77
CA GLY A 162 19.93 22.71 -21.92
C GLY A 162 19.46 22.22 -23.28
N GLU A 163 18.89 21.02 -23.36
CA GLU A 163 18.40 20.39 -24.59
C GLU A 163 16.87 20.27 -24.62
N GLU A 164 16.22 20.58 -23.50
CA GLU A 164 14.76 20.42 -23.30
C GLU A 164 14.27 19.00 -23.69
N LYS A 165 14.99 17.99 -23.25
CA LYS A 165 14.75 16.61 -23.69
C LYS A 165 14.90 15.59 -22.55
N TRP A 166 14.02 14.58 -22.53
CA TRP A 166 14.11 13.40 -21.69
C TRP A 166 15.02 12.33 -22.32
N TYR A 167 15.83 11.70 -21.49
CA TYR A 167 16.70 10.57 -21.86
C TYR A 167 16.40 9.39 -20.98
N SER A 168 16.12 8.24 -21.57
CA SER A 168 15.98 6.99 -20.84
C SER A 168 17.34 6.56 -20.28
N ILE A 169 17.40 6.31 -18.98
CA ILE A 169 18.65 6.03 -18.24
C ILE A 169 18.69 4.60 -17.72
N TRP A 170 17.56 4.12 -17.23
CA TRP A 170 17.47 2.80 -16.61
C TRP A 170 16.06 2.24 -16.78
N HIS A 171 15.94 0.91 -16.74
CA HIS A 171 14.66 0.21 -16.68
C HIS A 171 14.79 -1.10 -15.91
N ALA A 172 13.66 -1.54 -15.34
CA ALA A 172 13.44 -2.91 -14.88
C ALA A 172 12.33 -3.53 -15.75
N GLY A 173 12.56 -4.71 -16.30
CA GLY A 173 11.53 -5.52 -16.95
C GLY A 173 10.63 -6.20 -15.93
N GLY A 174 9.39 -6.50 -16.32
CA GLY A 174 8.43 -7.23 -15.52
C GLY A 174 8.91 -8.62 -15.09
N GLY A 175 8.27 -9.16 -14.08
CA GLY A 175 8.59 -10.42 -13.43
C GLY A 175 8.92 -10.26 -11.94
N PRO A 176 8.88 -11.37 -11.18
CA PRO A 176 8.95 -11.32 -9.72
C PRO A 176 10.28 -10.78 -9.22
N THR A 177 10.23 -9.92 -8.20
CA THR A 177 11.38 -9.54 -7.39
C THR A 177 11.34 -10.29 -6.05
N ASP A 178 12.51 -10.56 -5.47
CA ASP A 178 12.59 -11.06 -4.09
C ASP A 178 12.62 -9.87 -3.13
N GLY A 179 11.46 -9.25 -2.92
CA GLY A 179 11.30 -8.00 -2.19
C GLY A 179 11.92 -6.80 -2.90
N PHE A 180 12.20 -5.76 -2.13
CA PHE A 180 12.79 -4.53 -2.67
C PHE A 180 14.24 -4.72 -3.12
N ARG A 181 14.54 -4.21 -4.32
CA ARG A 181 15.89 -4.15 -4.91
C ARG A 181 16.42 -2.74 -4.86
N HIS A 182 17.65 -2.60 -4.42
CA HIS A 182 18.35 -1.32 -4.41
C HIS A 182 19.06 -1.07 -5.75
N VAL A 183 18.92 0.15 -6.27
CA VAL A 183 19.53 0.60 -7.53
C VAL A 183 20.35 1.85 -7.29
N MET A 184 21.57 1.91 -7.87
CA MET A 184 22.47 3.06 -7.81
C MET A 184 22.77 3.55 -9.23
N ILE A 185 22.44 4.80 -9.54
CA ILE A 185 22.53 5.41 -10.86
C ILE A 185 23.38 6.67 -10.80
N PRO A 186 24.52 6.72 -11.50
CA PRO A 186 25.38 7.90 -11.49
C PRO A 186 24.82 9.02 -12.39
N VAL A 187 24.84 10.25 -11.88
CA VAL A 187 24.53 11.45 -12.66
C VAL A 187 25.86 12.18 -12.96
N LYS A 188 26.51 11.85 -14.09
CA LYS A 188 27.86 12.37 -14.45
C LYS A 188 27.96 13.01 -15.82
N ASP A 189 26.97 12.83 -16.67
CA ASP A 189 26.92 13.51 -17.98
C ASP A 189 26.58 14.98 -17.75
N SER A 190 27.40 15.88 -18.33
CA SER A 190 27.27 17.34 -18.18
C SER A 190 25.91 17.89 -18.65
N ARG A 191 25.17 17.17 -19.49
CA ARG A 191 23.79 17.52 -19.89
C ARG A 191 22.82 17.59 -18.71
N PHE A 192 23.06 16.79 -17.71
CA PHE A 192 22.21 16.66 -16.52
C PHE A 192 22.71 17.50 -15.35
N LEU A 193 23.97 17.93 -15.36
CA LEU A 193 24.59 18.70 -14.29
C LEU A 193 24.34 20.20 -14.44
N LEU A 194 23.05 20.56 -14.52
CA LEU A 194 22.56 21.89 -14.72
C LEU A 194 21.40 22.22 -13.75
N ASN A 195 21.16 23.51 -13.55
CA ASN A 195 19.95 23.94 -12.87
C ASN A 195 18.72 23.58 -13.71
N GLY A 196 17.67 23.08 -13.05
CA GLY A 196 16.44 22.61 -13.71
C GLY A 196 16.47 21.14 -14.13
N PHE A 197 17.47 20.37 -13.67
CA PHE A 197 17.45 18.92 -13.81
C PHE A 197 16.16 18.31 -13.21
N ARG A 198 15.65 17.27 -13.83
CA ARG A 198 14.53 16.46 -13.33
C ARG A 198 14.78 14.99 -13.62
N PHE A 199 14.15 14.12 -12.85
CA PHE A 199 14.04 12.70 -13.16
C PHE A 199 12.59 12.26 -13.08
N MET A 200 12.24 11.20 -13.83
CA MET A 200 10.89 10.68 -13.93
C MET A 200 10.93 9.16 -13.95
N PHE A 201 10.21 8.55 -13.02
CA PHE A 201 9.82 7.14 -13.11
C PHE A 201 8.53 7.04 -13.91
N MET A 202 8.39 5.98 -14.72
CA MET A 202 7.19 5.71 -15.49
C MET A 202 6.91 4.22 -15.56
N ASN A 203 5.68 3.84 -15.26
CA ASN A 203 5.15 2.50 -15.48
C ASN A 203 4.69 2.36 -16.93
N HIS A 204 5.18 1.31 -17.61
CA HIS A 204 4.65 0.86 -18.89
C HIS A 204 3.92 -0.43 -18.62
N ALA A 205 2.60 -0.39 -18.68
CA ALA A 205 1.66 -1.41 -18.24
C ALA A 205 0.82 -1.94 -19.38
N SER A 206 0.26 -3.14 -19.21
CA SER A 206 -0.75 -3.72 -20.08
C SER A 206 -1.89 -4.33 -19.25
N LEU A 207 -3.12 -4.31 -19.75
CA LEU A 207 -4.24 -4.94 -19.06
C LEU A 207 -4.35 -6.41 -19.43
N ALA A 208 -4.77 -7.24 -18.49
CA ALA A 208 -5.18 -8.61 -18.75
C ALA A 208 -6.25 -8.68 -19.86
N ASP A 209 -6.45 -9.85 -20.47
CA ASP A 209 -7.46 -10.01 -21.52
C ASP A 209 -8.88 -9.71 -21.00
N VAL A 210 -9.30 -8.48 -21.23
CA VAL A 210 -10.62 -7.97 -20.81
C VAL A 210 -11.82 -8.71 -21.45
N VAL A 211 -11.59 -9.49 -22.49
CA VAL A 211 -12.66 -10.27 -23.17
C VAL A 211 -12.87 -11.59 -22.47
N THR A 212 -11.80 -12.28 -22.11
CA THR A 212 -11.86 -13.59 -21.45
C THR A 212 -11.90 -13.48 -19.94
N GLU A 213 -11.23 -12.47 -19.37
CA GLU A 213 -11.11 -12.24 -17.93
C GLU A 213 -11.44 -10.79 -17.51
N PRO A 214 -12.66 -10.30 -17.77
CA PRO A 214 -12.99 -8.89 -17.51
C PRO A 214 -12.89 -8.50 -16.03
N SER A 215 -12.92 -9.46 -15.11
CA SER A 215 -12.73 -9.24 -13.68
C SER A 215 -11.26 -9.00 -13.29
N GLN A 216 -10.33 -9.34 -14.15
CA GLN A 216 -8.89 -9.07 -13.95
C GLN A 216 -8.45 -7.73 -14.55
N ALA A 217 -9.30 -7.08 -15.36
CA ALA A 217 -9.02 -5.79 -15.93
C ALA A 217 -9.28 -4.68 -14.90
N GLY A 218 -8.34 -4.50 -14.02
CA GLY A 218 -8.37 -3.50 -12.96
C GLY A 218 -7.01 -2.83 -12.83
N ASN A 219 -6.63 -2.47 -11.61
CA ASN A 219 -5.27 -2.08 -11.32
C ASN A 219 -4.32 -3.23 -11.68
N ALA A 220 -3.30 -2.93 -12.47
CA ALA A 220 -2.42 -3.91 -13.10
C ALA A 220 -0.95 -3.48 -13.00
N ASP A 221 -0.05 -4.43 -13.23
CA ASP A 221 1.38 -4.20 -13.41
C ASP A 221 1.98 -3.32 -12.34
N GLN A 222 1.79 -3.74 -11.09
CA GLN A 222 2.18 -2.92 -9.95
C GLN A 222 3.69 -2.86 -9.77
N TRP A 223 4.16 -1.64 -9.53
CA TRP A 223 5.51 -1.36 -9.06
C TRP A 223 5.45 -0.54 -7.79
N ASN A 224 6.29 -0.85 -6.84
CA ASN A 224 6.45 -0.13 -5.61
C ASN A 224 7.84 0.52 -5.57
N ILE A 225 7.90 1.81 -5.28
CA ILE A 225 9.17 2.55 -5.13
C ILE A 225 9.25 3.11 -3.72
N ASP A 226 10.45 3.02 -3.13
CA ASP A 226 10.77 3.58 -1.84
C ASP A 226 12.20 4.12 -1.81
N HIS A 227 12.54 4.94 -0.81
CA HIS A 227 13.87 5.49 -0.55
C HIS A 227 14.55 6.11 -1.78
N VAL A 228 13.88 7.06 -2.43
CA VAL A 228 14.48 7.84 -3.53
C VAL A 228 15.43 8.87 -2.94
N PHE A 229 16.73 8.74 -3.26
CA PHE A 229 17.76 9.59 -2.70
C PHE A 229 18.79 10.04 -3.76
N LEU A 230 18.84 11.35 -4.03
CA LEU A 230 19.81 11.98 -4.91
C LEU A 230 20.68 12.94 -4.10
N ASP A 231 22.00 12.70 -4.10
CA ASP A 231 22.95 13.59 -3.45
C ASP A 231 24.35 13.52 -4.08
N LYS A 232 25.19 14.48 -3.72
CA LYS A 232 26.63 14.55 -4.05
C LYS A 232 27.49 13.79 -3.05
N GLY A 233 28.73 13.49 -3.45
CA GLY A 233 29.69 12.80 -2.59
C GLY A 233 29.40 11.31 -2.41
N ARG A 234 28.44 10.76 -3.12
CA ARG A 234 28.03 9.35 -3.03
C ARG A 234 28.87 8.45 -3.94
N ARG A 235 28.78 7.14 -3.71
CA ARG A 235 29.52 6.11 -4.44
C ARG A 235 28.60 4.94 -4.79
N TYR A 236 29.00 4.10 -5.75
CA TYR A 236 28.24 2.91 -6.17
C TYR A 236 27.89 1.96 -5.00
N ASN A 237 28.74 1.83 -4.02
CA ASN A 237 28.54 0.97 -2.86
C ASN A 237 27.88 1.68 -1.66
N ASP A 238 27.36 2.87 -1.83
CA ASP A 238 26.61 3.62 -0.82
C ASP A 238 25.15 3.13 -0.80
N THR A 239 24.97 1.87 -0.41
CA THR A 239 23.71 1.14 -0.45
C THR A 239 23.13 0.86 0.93
N VAL A 240 23.77 1.29 2.00
CA VAL A 240 23.32 1.09 3.37
C VAL A 240 22.35 2.20 3.76
N LEU A 241 21.16 1.82 4.22
CA LEU A 241 20.23 2.75 4.84
C LEU A 241 20.54 2.79 6.35
N HIS A 242 21.08 3.91 6.81
CA HIS A 242 21.30 4.16 8.26
C HIS A 242 19.99 4.60 8.88
N ASP A 243 19.06 3.66 9.05
CA ASP A 243 17.66 3.92 9.35
C ASP A 243 17.05 2.76 10.15
N VAL A 244 16.17 3.10 11.10
CA VAL A 244 15.25 2.15 11.74
C VAL A 244 13.85 2.70 11.53
N ALA A 245 13.04 2.02 10.77
CA ALA A 245 11.78 2.52 10.29
C ALA A 245 10.59 1.68 10.74
N MET A 246 9.47 2.33 10.99
CA MET A 246 8.17 1.64 11.00
C MET A 246 7.89 1.06 9.61
N THR A 247 7.28 -0.13 9.55
CA THR A 247 7.02 -0.81 8.27
C THR A 247 5.53 -1.00 7.99
N LEU A 248 4.77 -1.45 8.97
CA LEU A 248 3.34 -1.71 8.79
C LEU A 248 2.53 -0.99 9.87
N PRO A 249 1.41 -0.35 9.51
CA PRO A 249 0.55 0.29 10.48
C PRO A 249 -0.13 -0.73 11.38
N GLN A 250 -0.32 -0.37 12.66
CA GLN A 250 -1.35 -0.98 13.48
C GLN A 250 -2.70 -0.48 12.99
N ARG A 251 -3.63 -1.37 12.68
CA ARG A 251 -4.93 -1.00 12.13
C ARG A 251 -6.00 -0.78 13.18
N SER A 252 -6.03 -1.64 14.21
CA SER A 252 -7.07 -1.60 15.23
C SER A 252 -6.57 -2.02 16.59
N LEU A 253 -7.19 -1.51 17.66
CA LEU A 253 -7.05 -1.98 19.04
C LEU A 253 -8.03 -3.12 19.37
N LEU A 254 -8.86 -3.54 18.43
CA LEU A 254 -9.86 -4.59 18.58
C LEU A 254 -9.34 -5.94 18.07
N LYS A 255 -9.95 -7.04 18.54
CA LYS A 255 -9.57 -8.40 18.13
C LYS A 255 -10.13 -8.80 16.77
N GLU A 256 -11.38 -8.43 16.50
CA GLU A 256 -12.18 -8.98 15.39
C GLU A 256 -12.67 -7.89 14.44
N TYR A 257 -12.59 -6.61 14.84
CA TYR A 257 -13.15 -5.49 14.12
C TYR A 257 -12.15 -4.36 13.97
N GLU A 258 -12.29 -3.60 12.90
CA GLU A 258 -11.63 -2.31 12.73
C GLU A 258 -12.41 -1.18 13.41
N ALA A 259 -13.75 -1.29 13.42
CA ALA A 259 -14.63 -0.40 14.17
C ALA A 259 -15.78 -1.17 14.80
N MET A 260 -16.29 -0.68 15.93
CA MET A 260 -17.49 -1.23 16.56
C MET A 260 -18.29 -0.13 17.29
N PRO A 261 -19.61 -0.34 17.53
CA PRO A 261 -20.41 0.62 18.25
C PRO A 261 -19.90 0.83 19.69
N TRP A 262 -19.79 2.11 20.09
CA TRP A 262 -19.30 2.47 21.41
C TRP A 262 -20.09 1.82 22.55
N ARG A 263 -21.41 1.71 22.41
CA ARG A 263 -22.28 1.04 23.39
C ARG A 263 -21.96 -0.43 23.58
N HIS A 264 -21.59 -1.16 22.51
CA HIS A 264 -21.13 -2.55 22.59
C HIS A 264 -19.77 -2.65 23.26
N PHE A 265 -18.84 -1.77 22.84
CA PHE A 265 -17.50 -1.77 23.42
C PHE A 265 -17.51 -1.49 24.93
N LYS A 266 -18.29 -0.52 25.41
CA LYS A 266 -18.42 -0.24 26.85
C LYS A 266 -18.81 -1.46 27.68
N GLN A 267 -19.64 -2.36 27.13
CA GLN A 267 -20.08 -3.57 27.85
C GLN A 267 -19.10 -4.74 27.70
N ALA A 268 -18.30 -4.75 26.64
CA ALA A 268 -17.50 -5.91 26.27
C ALA A 268 -16.00 -5.61 26.08
N TYR A 269 -15.51 -4.47 26.56
CA TYR A 269 -14.15 -4.01 26.27
C TYR A 269 -13.06 -5.04 26.57
N LEU A 270 -13.19 -5.80 27.68
CA LEU A 270 -12.24 -6.85 28.06
C LEU A 270 -12.19 -8.02 27.06
N SER A 271 -13.28 -8.32 26.39
CA SER A 271 -13.37 -9.39 25.39
C SER A 271 -13.14 -8.90 23.96
N ALA A 272 -13.52 -7.66 23.66
CA ALA A 272 -13.43 -7.07 22.33
C ALA A 272 -12.04 -6.46 22.04
N MET A 273 -11.36 -5.93 23.07
CA MET A 273 -10.04 -5.31 22.90
C MET A 273 -8.95 -6.34 22.68
N SER A 274 -8.01 -6.06 21.78
CA SER A 274 -6.79 -6.83 21.63
C SER A 274 -5.97 -6.78 22.93
N PRO A 275 -5.36 -7.89 23.36
CA PRO A 275 -4.46 -7.86 24.52
C PRO A 275 -3.16 -7.13 24.25
N THR A 276 -2.81 -6.95 22.96
CA THR A 276 -1.57 -6.32 22.52
C THR A 276 -1.80 -5.40 21.33
N ALA A 277 -0.93 -4.40 21.18
CA ALA A 277 -0.77 -3.63 19.95
C ALA A 277 0.48 -4.11 19.23
N ALA A 278 0.34 -4.49 17.97
CA ALA A 278 1.48 -4.92 17.18
C ALA A 278 2.29 -3.69 16.70
N ILE A 279 3.59 -3.69 16.96
CA ILE A 279 4.53 -2.68 16.50
C ILE A 279 5.48 -3.36 15.53
N ASN A 280 5.35 -3.02 14.23
CA ASN A 280 6.15 -3.59 13.18
C ASN A 280 7.16 -2.55 12.70
N TYR A 281 8.44 -2.89 12.75
CA TYR A 281 9.53 -2.02 12.34
C TYR A 281 10.72 -2.84 11.84
N ARG A 282 11.64 -2.18 11.16
CA ARG A 282 12.83 -2.79 10.58
C ARG A 282 14.07 -2.01 10.92
N ASN A 283 15.17 -2.71 11.22
CA ASN A 283 16.51 -2.13 11.19
C ASN A 283 17.08 -2.30 9.77
N ASN A 284 17.14 -1.22 9.02
CA ASN A 284 17.70 -1.18 7.66
C ASN A 284 19.23 -1.04 7.66
N ASP A 285 19.84 -0.84 8.82
CA ASP A 285 21.27 -0.68 8.95
C ASP A 285 21.99 -2.03 9.00
N THR A 286 23.28 -1.99 8.71
CA THR A 286 24.20 -3.14 8.76
C THR A 286 24.80 -3.41 10.14
N ILE A 287 24.42 -2.63 11.15
CA ILE A 287 24.83 -2.80 12.53
C ILE A 287 23.63 -2.95 13.46
N VAL A 288 23.87 -3.45 14.67
CA VAL A 288 22.86 -3.54 15.73
C VAL A 288 22.45 -2.14 16.16
N ARG A 289 21.14 -1.90 16.24
CA ARG A 289 20.57 -0.63 16.73
C ARG A 289 19.73 -0.86 17.98
N ASN A 290 19.85 0.05 18.96
CA ASN A 290 18.98 0.05 20.13
C ASN A 290 17.71 0.86 19.83
N VAL A 291 16.54 0.26 20.07
CA VAL A 291 15.25 0.85 19.75
C VAL A 291 14.34 0.79 20.96
N THR A 292 13.84 1.94 21.41
CA THR A 292 12.80 2.05 22.42
C THR A 292 11.46 2.33 21.75
N ARG A 293 10.41 1.66 22.18
CA ARG A 293 9.05 1.79 21.64
C ARG A 293 8.19 2.59 22.60
N GLN A 294 7.45 3.56 22.08
CA GLN A 294 6.51 4.38 22.80
C GLN A 294 5.11 4.24 22.21
N VAL A 295 4.09 4.10 23.05
CA VAL A 295 2.69 4.05 22.62
C VAL A 295 1.91 5.12 23.37
N SER A 296 1.18 5.95 22.64
CA SER A 296 0.29 6.98 23.19
C SER A 296 -1.11 6.84 22.59
N ILE A 297 -2.12 6.94 23.46
CA ILE A 297 -3.53 6.90 23.05
C ILE A 297 -4.22 8.15 23.57
N LYS A 298 -4.77 8.95 22.66
CA LYS A 298 -5.39 10.22 22.94
C LYS A 298 -6.84 10.23 22.48
N ASN A 299 -7.75 10.64 23.36
CA ASN A 299 -9.12 10.91 22.92
C ASN A 299 -9.15 12.19 22.08
N ILE A 300 -9.56 12.09 20.83
CA ILE A 300 -9.54 13.22 19.86
C ILE A 300 -10.55 14.30 20.28
N VAL A 301 -11.71 13.88 20.82
CA VAL A 301 -12.81 14.79 21.16
C VAL A 301 -12.46 15.64 22.37
N THR A 302 -11.89 15.04 23.41
CA THR A 302 -11.57 15.73 24.67
C THR A 302 -10.15 16.27 24.71
N GLY A 303 -9.27 15.81 23.83
CA GLY A 303 -7.84 16.10 23.86
C GLY A 303 -7.06 15.39 24.97
N ALA A 304 -7.72 14.58 25.78
CA ALA A 304 -7.10 13.89 26.91
C ALA A 304 -6.24 12.70 26.45
N VAL A 305 -5.02 12.61 26.96
CA VAL A 305 -4.19 11.42 26.82
C VAL A 305 -4.71 10.38 27.82
N VAL A 306 -5.28 9.30 27.32
CA VAL A 306 -5.85 8.22 28.15
C VAL A 306 -4.82 7.15 28.49
N ARG A 307 -3.78 7.02 27.67
CA ARG A 307 -2.66 6.11 27.89
C ARG A 307 -1.40 6.65 27.24
N ASP A 308 -0.31 6.61 27.96
CA ASP A 308 1.04 6.88 27.46
C ASP A 308 2.02 5.96 28.19
N PHE A 309 2.77 5.16 27.46
CA PHE A 309 3.69 4.22 28.10
C PHE A 309 4.87 3.83 27.20
N ASN A 310 5.99 3.61 27.86
CA ASN A 310 7.16 3.00 27.24
C ASN A 310 6.91 1.48 27.12
N ALA A 311 6.90 0.98 25.89
CA ALA A 311 6.70 -0.44 25.58
C ALA A 311 8.01 -1.24 25.59
N GLY A 312 9.09 -0.68 26.15
CA GLY A 312 10.38 -1.33 26.31
C GLY A 312 11.37 -1.05 25.18
N ALA A 313 12.62 -1.36 25.48
CA ALA A 313 13.75 -1.21 24.56
C ALA A 313 14.38 -2.56 24.25
N SER A 314 14.97 -2.70 23.06
CA SER A 314 15.77 -3.86 22.67
C SER A 314 16.81 -3.52 21.62
N ASN A 315 17.88 -4.33 21.57
CA ASN A 315 18.82 -4.32 20.49
C ASN A 315 18.22 -5.10 19.31
N VAL A 316 18.23 -4.49 18.14
CA VAL A 316 17.70 -5.06 16.89
C VAL A 316 18.86 -5.43 15.97
N SER A 317 18.87 -6.66 15.51
CA SER A 317 19.91 -7.17 14.61
C SER A 317 19.95 -6.40 13.29
N PRO A 318 21.10 -6.36 12.60
CA PRO A 318 21.20 -5.75 11.27
C PRO A 318 20.20 -6.34 10.29
N LEU A 319 19.66 -5.52 9.38
CA LEU A 319 18.81 -5.89 8.25
C LEU A 319 17.67 -6.83 8.64
N SER A 320 17.07 -6.60 9.82
CA SER A 320 16.05 -7.50 10.37
C SER A 320 14.71 -6.79 10.64
N ASP A 321 13.64 -7.53 10.35
CA ASP A 321 12.27 -7.16 10.68
C ASP A 321 11.96 -7.52 12.13
N VAL A 322 11.21 -6.68 12.80
CA VAL A 322 10.74 -6.89 14.17
C VAL A 322 9.22 -6.76 14.21
N LYS A 323 8.57 -7.77 14.75
CA LYS A 323 7.19 -7.67 15.22
C LYS A 323 7.19 -7.73 16.73
N TYR A 324 6.77 -6.65 17.36
CA TYR A 324 6.70 -6.56 18.82
C TYR A 324 5.25 -6.35 19.28
N ASP A 325 4.74 -7.22 20.13
CA ASP A 325 3.39 -7.13 20.68
C ASP A 325 3.42 -6.38 22.02
N ALA A 326 3.13 -5.07 21.99
CA ALA A 326 3.08 -4.23 23.16
C ALA A 326 1.82 -4.50 24.00
N PRO A 327 1.90 -4.78 25.30
CA PRO A 327 0.73 -5.05 26.13
C PRO A 327 -0.23 -3.86 26.20
N LEU A 328 -1.50 -4.07 25.82
CA LEU A 328 -2.58 -3.10 25.96
C LEU A 328 -3.36 -3.35 27.25
N LEU A 329 -2.95 -2.69 28.34
CA LEU A 329 -3.58 -2.80 29.64
C LEU A 329 -4.12 -1.44 30.06
N TYR A 330 -5.33 -1.09 29.65
CA TYR A 330 -6.02 0.08 30.16
C TYR A 330 -7.54 -0.05 30.03
N THR A 331 -8.26 0.75 30.80
CA THR A 331 -9.71 0.84 30.75
C THR A 331 -10.12 2.18 30.14
N TYR A 332 -11.08 2.13 29.24
CA TYR A 332 -11.71 3.33 28.72
C TYR A 332 -12.72 3.89 29.73
N ASP A 333 -12.84 5.21 29.83
CA ASP A 333 -13.89 5.84 30.60
C ASP A 333 -15.25 5.50 30.00
N SER A 334 -16.03 4.68 30.72
CA SER A 334 -17.35 4.24 30.29
C SER A 334 -18.44 5.32 30.38
N ASN A 335 -18.15 6.45 31.00
CA ASN A 335 -19.09 7.57 31.16
C ASN A 335 -19.10 8.55 30.00
N ALA A 336 -18.23 8.33 28.99
CA ALA A 336 -18.19 9.16 27.80
C ALA A 336 -19.45 8.97 26.91
N ALA A 337 -19.67 9.93 26.02
CA ALA A 337 -20.76 10.09 25.08
C ALA A 337 -21.12 8.82 24.22
N ASP A 338 -22.02 8.99 23.25
CA ASP A 338 -22.50 7.90 22.39
C ASP A 338 -21.49 7.39 21.37
N SER A 339 -20.38 8.09 21.17
CA SER A 339 -19.26 7.69 20.30
C SER A 339 -17.92 8.10 20.91
N ALA A 340 -16.85 7.46 20.46
CA ALA A 340 -15.49 7.82 20.86
C ALA A 340 -14.50 7.64 19.69
N LEU A 341 -13.52 8.53 19.61
CA LEU A 341 -12.43 8.51 18.64
C LEU A 341 -11.11 8.61 19.41
N PHE A 342 -10.23 7.66 19.18
CA PHE A 342 -8.91 7.64 19.81
C PHE A 342 -7.83 7.65 18.76
N GLU A 343 -6.98 8.68 18.79
CA GLU A 343 -5.72 8.66 18.04
C GLU A 343 -4.73 7.78 18.80
N VAL A 344 -4.21 6.79 18.11
CA VAL A 344 -3.15 5.92 18.59
C VAL A 344 -1.88 6.29 17.87
N THR A 345 -0.86 6.66 18.62
CA THR A 345 0.47 6.99 18.11
C THR A 345 1.44 5.94 18.63
N VAL A 346 2.17 5.32 17.70
CA VAL A 346 3.28 4.42 18.02
C VAL A 346 4.55 5.05 17.47
N SER A 347 5.56 5.20 18.33
CA SER A 347 6.84 5.84 17.95
C SER A 347 8.01 4.98 18.34
N LEU A 348 9.06 5.02 17.52
CA LEU A 348 10.39 4.51 17.84
C LEU A 348 11.25 5.66 18.35
N ILE A 349 12.06 5.37 19.34
CA ILE A 349 13.09 6.26 19.87
C ILE A 349 14.42 5.58 19.60
N THR A 350 15.20 6.18 18.76
CA THR A 350 16.52 5.72 18.29
C THR A 350 17.55 6.83 18.50
N ASP A 351 18.82 6.54 18.21
CA ASP A 351 19.92 7.52 18.29
C ASP A 351 19.85 8.56 17.16
N ASP A 352 20.74 9.56 17.20
CA ASP A 352 20.77 10.69 16.25
C ASP A 352 21.18 10.33 14.81
N PHE A 353 21.61 9.08 14.54
CA PHE A 353 21.93 8.62 13.19
C PHE A 353 20.68 8.52 12.29
N ASP A 354 19.52 8.37 12.89
CA ASP A 354 18.28 8.03 12.26
C ASP A 354 17.50 9.28 11.80
N PRO A 355 16.99 9.33 10.54
CA PRO A 355 16.30 10.50 10.01
C PRO A 355 15.01 10.90 10.70
N LYS A 356 14.39 10.06 11.52
CA LYS A 356 13.17 10.29 12.31
C LYS A 356 11.88 10.53 11.49
N ARG A 357 11.90 10.48 10.17
CA ARG A 357 10.71 10.74 9.35
C ARG A 357 9.71 9.61 9.40
N ASN A 358 10.21 8.37 9.46
CA ASN A 358 9.45 7.12 9.42
C ASN A 358 9.39 6.38 10.76
N ASP A 359 9.73 7.06 11.84
CA ASP A 359 9.73 6.53 13.22
C ASP A 359 8.36 6.51 13.89
N THR A 360 7.33 7.06 13.27
CA THR A 360 6.03 7.23 13.92
C THR A 360 4.88 6.86 13.00
N ILE A 361 4.00 5.98 13.48
CA ILE A 361 2.73 5.65 12.84
C ILE A 361 1.57 6.17 13.69
N ARG A 362 0.53 6.67 13.03
CA ARG A 362 -0.73 7.08 13.64
C ARG A 362 -1.91 6.43 12.98
N PHE A 363 -2.91 6.07 13.78
CA PHE A 363 -4.22 5.64 13.27
C PHE A 363 -5.32 6.07 14.23
N VAL A 364 -6.56 6.09 13.74
CA VAL A 364 -7.72 6.47 14.55
C VAL A 364 -8.59 5.24 14.82
N GLN A 365 -8.64 4.80 16.06
CA GLN A 365 -9.61 3.82 16.51
C GLN A 365 -10.99 4.46 16.62
N ARG A 366 -11.95 3.93 15.88
CA ARG A 366 -13.31 4.46 15.80
C ARG A 366 -14.30 3.60 16.59
N PHE A 367 -15.10 4.29 17.41
CA PHE A 367 -16.23 3.70 18.11
C PHE A 367 -17.45 4.58 17.87
N THR A 368 -18.28 4.19 16.92
CA THR A 368 -19.43 4.96 16.46
C THR A 368 -20.73 4.18 16.66
N ASP A 369 -21.41 3.80 15.58
CA ASP A 369 -22.69 3.09 15.55
C ASP A 369 -22.71 1.90 14.58
N TYR A 370 -21.54 1.52 14.02
CA TYR A 370 -21.40 0.40 13.10
C TYR A 370 -20.27 -0.55 13.48
N PHE A 371 -20.33 -1.78 12.99
CA PHE A 371 -19.24 -2.73 12.98
C PHE A 371 -18.56 -2.69 11.61
N ALA A 372 -17.23 -2.68 11.57
CA ALA A 372 -16.45 -2.87 10.35
C ALA A 372 -15.39 -3.95 10.56
N ILE A 373 -15.23 -4.81 9.56
CA ILE A 373 -14.16 -5.81 9.50
C ILE A 373 -12.98 -5.27 8.70
N ASP A 374 -13.25 -4.42 7.70
CA ASP A 374 -12.24 -3.71 6.90
C ASP A 374 -11.92 -2.34 7.49
N ASP A 375 -10.78 -1.79 7.10
CA ASP A 375 -10.31 -0.46 7.52
C ASP A 375 -10.81 0.68 6.61
N GLY A 376 -11.64 0.36 5.61
CA GLY A 376 -12.15 1.30 4.61
C GLY A 376 -11.25 1.44 3.38
N THR A 377 -10.19 0.62 3.28
CA THR A 377 -9.31 0.52 2.11
C THR A 377 -9.53 -0.81 1.41
N ALA A 378 -9.17 -0.88 0.15
CA ALA A 378 -9.23 -2.13 -0.61
C ALA A 378 -7.95 -2.30 -1.41
N GLU A 379 -7.33 -3.46 -1.30
CA GLU A 379 -6.13 -3.85 -2.05
C GLU A 379 -6.47 -4.80 -3.21
N ALA A 380 -7.59 -5.52 -3.12
CA ALA A 380 -8.06 -6.44 -4.16
C ALA A 380 -9.58 -6.60 -4.13
N GLY A 381 -10.14 -7.03 -5.22
CA GLY A 381 -11.51 -7.49 -5.31
C GLY A 381 -11.63 -8.98 -4.95
N TYR A 382 -12.77 -9.38 -4.41
CA TYR A 382 -13.12 -10.77 -4.14
C TYR A 382 -14.34 -11.15 -4.97
N GLY A 383 -14.29 -12.30 -5.59
CA GLY A 383 -15.40 -12.81 -6.39
C GLY A 383 -15.51 -14.33 -6.39
N VAL A 384 -16.59 -14.83 -6.97
CA VAL A 384 -16.77 -16.26 -7.25
C VAL A 384 -17.02 -16.42 -8.73
N ASN A 385 -16.18 -17.15 -9.42
CA ASN A 385 -16.24 -17.35 -10.87
C ASN A 385 -16.36 -18.86 -11.22
N GLY A 386 -16.71 -19.14 -12.47
CA GLY A 386 -16.80 -20.48 -13.03
C GLY A 386 -18.19 -21.12 -13.02
N GLN A 387 -18.24 -22.36 -13.52
CA GLN A 387 -19.49 -23.11 -13.58
C GLN A 387 -19.92 -23.50 -12.15
N GLY A 388 -21.17 -23.19 -11.78
CA GLY A 388 -21.69 -23.41 -10.43
C GLY A 388 -21.75 -22.15 -9.57
N SER A 389 -21.18 -21.02 -10.01
CA SER A 389 -21.20 -19.73 -9.29
C SER A 389 -22.62 -19.14 -9.13
N ARG A 390 -23.63 -19.63 -9.89
CA ARG A 390 -25.00 -19.10 -9.87
C ARG A 390 -25.66 -19.12 -8.49
N ASN A 391 -25.30 -20.04 -7.62
CA ASN A 391 -25.82 -20.15 -6.25
C ASN A 391 -24.70 -20.08 -5.22
N ALA A 392 -23.57 -19.49 -5.56
CA ALA A 392 -22.48 -19.27 -4.63
C ALA A 392 -22.92 -18.29 -3.55
N MET A 393 -22.42 -18.49 -2.34
CA MET A 393 -22.68 -17.64 -1.19
C MET A 393 -21.34 -17.25 -0.55
N ALA A 394 -21.17 -15.97 -0.29
CA ALA A 394 -20.14 -15.48 0.62
C ALA A 394 -20.80 -15.12 1.94
N ALA A 395 -20.27 -15.58 3.05
CA ALA A 395 -20.80 -15.33 4.38
C ALA A 395 -19.76 -14.71 5.29
N LEU A 396 -20.15 -13.65 6.00
CA LEU A 396 -19.35 -13.03 7.06
C LEU A 396 -20.05 -13.19 8.40
N ARG A 397 -19.31 -13.58 9.42
CA ARG A 397 -19.83 -13.71 10.78
C ARG A 397 -19.60 -12.43 11.56
N PHE A 398 -20.68 -11.86 12.11
CA PHE A 398 -20.63 -10.73 13.02
C PHE A 398 -21.05 -11.16 14.43
N ARG A 399 -20.31 -10.75 15.42
CA ARG A 399 -20.63 -10.96 16.82
C ARG A 399 -21.17 -9.69 17.44
N SER A 400 -22.43 -9.70 17.87
CA SER A 400 -23.01 -8.67 18.73
C SER A 400 -22.69 -8.96 20.19
N PHE A 401 -22.31 -7.95 20.96
CA PHE A 401 -21.95 -8.09 22.39
C PHE A 401 -23.11 -7.75 23.32
N ILE A 402 -24.13 -7.08 22.81
CA ILE A 402 -25.39 -6.81 23.50
C ILE A 402 -26.54 -6.99 22.50
N ALA A 403 -27.77 -7.09 22.97
CA ALA A 403 -28.94 -7.13 22.12
C ALA A 403 -29.03 -5.85 21.28
N ASP A 404 -29.17 -6.01 19.97
CA ASP A 404 -29.23 -4.91 19.01
C ASP A 404 -30.02 -5.31 17.76
N SER A 405 -30.27 -4.34 16.87
CA SER A 405 -30.97 -4.53 15.59
C SER A 405 -30.08 -4.10 14.45
N VAL A 406 -29.94 -4.95 13.43
CA VAL A 406 -29.29 -4.58 12.18
C VAL A 406 -30.22 -3.66 11.39
N THR A 407 -29.80 -2.44 11.13
CA THR A 407 -30.57 -1.43 10.40
C THR A 407 -30.09 -1.24 8.97
N ALA A 408 -28.81 -1.52 8.70
CA ALA A 408 -28.19 -1.41 7.38
C ALA A 408 -27.00 -2.33 7.26
N ILE A 409 -26.64 -2.68 6.03
CA ILE A 409 -25.39 -3.35 5.65
C ILE A 409 -24.78 -2.53 4.54
N SER A 410 -23.51 -2.13 4.71
CA SER A 410 -22.72 -1.44 3.70
C SER A 410 -21.74 -2.43 3.07
N ILE A 411 -21.72 -2.48 1.74
CA ILE A 411 -20.84 -3.35 0.97
C ILE A 411 -20.15 -2.50 -0.07
N CYS A 412 -18.81 -2.60 -0.15
CA CYS A 412 -18.02 -2.02 -1.23
C CYS A 412 -18.02 -3.00 -2.40
N PHE A 413 -18.54 -2.58 -3.54
CA PHE A 413 -18.50 -3.37 -4.77
C PHE A 413 -17.32 -2.97 -5.63
N ASN A 414 -16.57 -3.96 -6.10
CA ASN A 414 -15.58 -3.79 -7.14
C ASN A 414 -16.28 -4.03 -8.50
N ASP A 415 -16.41 -2.98 -9.30
CA ASP A 415 -17.04 -3.07 -10.62
C ASP A 415 -16.12 -3.85 -11.56
N ALA A 416 -16.67 -4.81 -12.32
CA ALA A 416 -15.91 -5.42 -13.41
C ALA A 416 -15.79 -4.46 -14.59
N TYR A 417 -14.73 -4.61 -15.36
CA TYR A 417 -14.47 -3.83 -16.57
C TYR A 417 -15.70 -3.80 -17.48
N ASN A 418 -16.07 -2.61 -17.96
CA ASN A 418 -17.28 -2.37 -18.77
C ASN A 418 -18.59 -2.83 -18.13
N ASN A 419 -18.70 -2.80 -16.80
CA ASN A 419 -19.90 -3.19 -16.06
C ASN A 419 -20.41 -4.62 -16.37
N GLN A 420 -19.55 -5.57 -16.59
CA GLN A 420 -19.94 -6.93 -16.94
C GLN A 420 -20.49 -7.76 -15.78
N ASN A 421 -20.37 -7.29 -14.55
CA ASN A 421 -20.86 -7.95 -13.33
C ASN A 421 -22.26 -7.50 -12.89
N GLN A 422 -23.11 -7.04 -13.81
CA GLN A 422 -24.49 -6.56 -13.57
C GLN A 422 -25.47 -7.70 -13.23
N ARG A 423 -25.17 -8.53 -12.25
CA ARG A 423 -26.08 -9.60 -11.81
C ARG A 423 -26.69 -9.26 -10.47
N GLY A 424 -27.99 -9.55 -10.32
CA GLY A 424 -28.66 -9.44 -9.04
C GLY A 424 -28.09 -10.46 -8.03
N PHE A 425 -28.02 -10.05 -6.77
CA PHE A 425 -27.66 -10.89 -5.62
C PHE A 425 -28.66 -10.63 -4.49
N GLU A 426 -28.67 -11.54 -3.51
CA GLU A 426 -29.54 -11.43 -2.35
C GLU A 426 -28.67 -11.30 -1.09
N ILE A 427 -29.05 -10.38 -0.20
CA ILE A 427 -28.47 -10.26 1.13
C ILE A 427 -29.37 -11.02 2.09
N MET A 428 -28.79 -11.97 2.82
CA MET A 428 -29.48 -12.74 3.83
C MET A 428 -28.77 -12.59 5.18
N VAL A 429 -29.56 -12.46 6.24
CA VAL A 429 -29.05 -12.43 7.63
C VAL A 429 -29.56 -13.65 8.35
N TRP A 430 -28.67 -14.45 8.89
CA TRP A 430 -29.01 -15.63 9.69
C TRP A 430 -28.61 -15.44 11.14
N ALA A 431 -29.36 -16.05 12.03
CA ALA A 431 -28.88 -16.28 13.38
C ALA A 431 -27.81 -17.40 13.35
N ASP A 432 -26.77 -17.25 14.13
CA ASP A 432 -25.75 -18.30 14.31
C ASP A 432 -26.27 -19.24 15.42
N ASP A 433 -26.78 -20.40 15.03
CA ASP A 433 -27.37 -21.41 15.92
C ASP A 433 -26.27 -22.38 16.44
N ASN A 434 -25.15 -21.91 16.94
CA ASN A 434 -24.09 -22.75 17.51
C ASN A 434 -24.54 -23.70 18.60
#